data_88ff4e903d116e9d07f00b2c825c10a1
#
_entry.id   88ff4e903d116e9d07f00b2c825c10a1
#
_cell.length_a   1.000
_cell.length_b   1.000
_cell.length_c   1.000
_cell.angle_alpha   90.00
_cell.angle_beta   90.00
_cell.angle_gamma   90.00
#
_symmetry.space_group_name_H-M   'P 1'
#
loop_
_entity.id
_entity.type
_entity.pdbx_description
1 polymer ?
#
loop_
_entity_poly.entity_id
_entity_poly.type
_entity_poly.pdbx_seq_one_letter_code
_entity_poly.pdbx_strand_id
1 'polypeptide(L)'
;MSELFDEVDEEVRRDQLKKLWDQYSLYIIAGMILIIAAVGGWRGYQYLEAKKAAESGAAFDKAVELSEANKHTEAEAAFADLVAKAPFGYRVLARLRMATEVANRDPQAAAKMFDEIAADRSVGVAEQDLARIRAAQLLLESTSYPNMKERLEAAAAAGATFRHTARELLALSAWRANDAAATRQWLDLIANDGETPPSLRSRAEALQALLPPVAKS
;
A
#
# COMPACT_ATOMS: atom_id res chain seq x y z
N MET A 1 -20.18 -69.98 -12.71
CA MET A 1 -19.46 -70.10 -11.42
C MET A 1 -18.74 -68.77 -11.00
N SER A 2 -18.70 -67.75 -11.84
CA SER A 2 -18.15 -66.42 -11.47
C SER A 2 -19.14 -65.59 -10.63
N GLU A 3 -20.42 -65.65 -10.90
CA GLU A 3 -21.43 -64.82 -10.19
C GLU A 3 -21.52 -65.14 -8.68
N LEU A 4 -21.31 -66.38 -8.25
CA LEU A 4 -21.30 -66.75 -6.83
C LEU A 4 -20.07 -66.20 -6.06
N PHE A 5 -18.93 -65.99 -6.72
CA PHE A 5 -17.75 -65.43 -6.11
C PHE A 5 -17.86 -63.89 -6.02
N ASP A 6 -18.49 -63.22 -7.01
CA ASP A 6 -18.75 -61.80 -7.00
C ASP A 6 -19.78 -61.42 -5.92
N GLU A 7 -20.81 -62.27 -5.68
CA GLU A 7 -21.83 -62.07 -4.65
C GLU A 7 -21.24 -62.19 -3.22
N VAL A 8 -20.35 -63.20 -3.02
CA VAL A 8 -19.65 -63.38 -1.73
C VAL A 8 -18.65 -62.25 -1.45
N ASP A 9 -17.94 -61.78 -2.46
CA ASP A 9 -17.02 -60.64 -2.28
C ASP A 9 -17.76 -59.32 -1.97
N GLU A 10 -18.94 -59.13 -2.55
CA GLU A 10 -19.80 -57.97 -2.26
C GLU A 10 -20.39 -58.03 -0.84
N GLU A 11 -20.80 -59.20 -0.39
CA GLU A 11 -21.31 -59.39 1.00
C GLU A 11 -20.21 -59.19 2.05
N VAL A 12 -19.02 -59.73 1.82
CA VAL A 12 -17.85 -59.54 2.70
C VAL A 12 -17.43 -58.04 2.77
N ARG A 13 -17.44 -57.36 1.66
CA ARG A 13 -17.16 -55.92 1.58
C ARG A 13 -18.19 -55.08 2.33
N ARG A 14 -19.47 -55.47 2.21
CA ARG A 14 -20.59 -54.80 2.90
C ARG A 14 -20.52 -55.01 4.41
N ASP A 15 -20.17 -56.21 4.86
CA ASP A 15 -20.01 -56.50 6.29
C ASP A 15 -18.76 -55.80 6.90
N GLN A 16 -17.69 -55.68 6.16
CA GLN A 16 -16.53 -54.94 6.61
C GLN A 16 -16.83 -53.44 6.72
N LEU A 17 -17.53 -52.85 5.74
CA LEU A 17 -17.99 -51.47 5.80
C LEU A 17 -18.95 -51.22 6.95
N LYS A 18 -19.86 -52.17 7.22
CA LYS A 18 -20.80 -52.06 8.33
C LYS A 18 -20.10 -52.10 9.69
N LYS A 19 -19.13 -53.01 9.87
CA LYS A 19 -18.30 -53.06 11.09
C LYS A 19 -17.50 -51.79 11.32
N LEU A 20 -16.88 -51.21 10.26
CA LEU A 20 -16.20 -49.93 10.33
C LEU A 20 -17.16 -48.78 10.70
N TRP A 21 -18.35 -48.79 10.11
CA TRP A 21 -19.35 -47.77 10.42
C TRP A 21 -19.84 -47.90 11.87
N ASP A 22 -20.16 -49.10 12.34
CA ASP A 22 -20.62 -49.32 13.72
C ASP A 22 -19.55 -48.94 14.75
N GLN A 23 -18.28 -49.12 14.41
CA GLN A 23 -17.15 -48.78 15.30
C GLN A 23 -16.78 -47.30 15.28
N TYR A 24 -16.84 -46.61 14.11
CA TYR A 24 -16.29 -45.26 13.92
C TYR A 24 -17.34 -44.21 13.60
N SER A 25 -18.62 -44.57 13.44
CA SER A 25 -19.68 -43.62 13.05
C SER A 25 -19.75 -42.39 13.95
N LEU A 26 -19.58 -42.57 15.27
CA LEU A 26 -19.58 -41.46 16.23
C LEU A 26 -18.45 -40.46 15.95
N TYR A 27 -17.24 -40.95 15.65
CA TYR A 27 -16.09 -40.12 15.36
C TYR A 27 -16.22 -39.46 14.00
N ILE A 28 -16.79 -40.14 12.99
CA ILE A 28 -17.05 -39.59 11.66
C ILE A 28 -18.08 -38.46 11.75
N ILE A 29 -19.17 -38.67 12.49
CA ILE A 29 -20.22 -37.65 12.69
C ILE A 29 -19.68 -36.49 13.48
N ALA A 30 -18.91 -36.73 14.55
CA ALA A 30 -18.25 -35.63 15.31
C ALA A 30 -17.28 -34.84 14.43
N GLY A 31 -16.49 -35.50 13.60
CA GLY A 31 -15.60 -34.86 12.64
C GLY A 31 -16.37 -34.01 11.62
N MET A 32 -17.47 -34.52 11.06
CA MET A 32 -18.32 -33.75 10.14
C MET A 32 -18.94 -32.51 10.81
N ILE A 33 -19.43 -32.63 12.03
CA ILE A 33 -19.98 -31.50 12.79
C ILE A 33 -18.89 -30.45 13.03
N LEU A 34 -17.68 -30.86 13.38
CA LEU A 34 -16.55 -29.96 13.60
C LEU A 34 -16.16 -29.19 12.31
N ILE A 35 -16.13 -29.89 11.19
CA ILE A 35 -15.87 -29.28 9.87
C ILE A 35 -16.96 -28.24 9.53
N ILE A 36 -18.24 -28.63 9.71
CA ILE A 36 -19.36 -27.71 9.43
C ILE A 36 -19.29 -26.47 10.34
N ALA A 37 -19.00 -26.66 11.63
CA ALA A 37 -18.84 -25.56 12.57
C ALA A 37 -17.64 -24.65 12.21
N ALA A 38 -16.51 -25.24 11.80
CA ALA A 38 -15.34 -24.49 11.36
C ALA A 38 -15.63 -23.67 10.09
N VAL A 39 -16.26 -24.30 9.08
CA VAL A 39 -16.64 -23.63 7.83
C VAL A 39 -17.69 -22.55 8.07
N GLY A 40 -18.71 -22.85 8.89
CA GLY A 40 -19.75 -21.88 9.24
C GLY A 40 -19.21 -20.68 10.02
N GLY A 41 -18.33 -20.94 11.00
CA GLY A 41 -17.64 -19.89 11.75
C GLY A 41 -16.76 -19.01 10.86
N TRP A 42 -15.98 -19.64 9.95
CA TRP A 42 -15.15 -18.94 8.98
C TRP A 42 -15.98 -18.07 8.03
N ARG A 43 -17.06 -18.60 7.49
CA ARG A 43 -17.99 -17.86 6.62
C ARG A 43 -18.66 -16.69 7.35
N GLY A 44 -19.09 -16.91 8.59
CA GLY A 44 -19.64 -15.86 9.43
C GLY A 44 -18.64 -14.74 9.69
N TYR A 45 -17.40 -15.08 10.03
CA TYR A 45 -16.31 -14.13 10.18
C TYR A 45 -16.05 -13.31 8.91
N GLN A 46 -15.90 -13.98 7.75
CA GLN A 46 -15.73 -13.33 6.45
C GLN A 46 -16.88 -12.38 6.12
N TYR A 47 -18.11 -12.76 6.40
CA TYR A 47 -19.29 -11.92 6.16
C TYR A 47 -19.26 -10.65 7.01
N LEU A 48 -18.89 -10.75 8.29
CA LEU A 48 -18.77 -9.60 9.19
C LEU A 48 -17.62 -8.66 8.75
N GLU A 49 -16.49 -9.22 8.34
CA GLU A 49 -15.37 -8.43 7.81
C GLU A 49 -15.75 -7.73 6.51
N ALA A 50 -16.39 -8.43 5.57
CA ALA A 50 -16.85 -7.85 4.31
C ALA A 50 -17.88 -6.73 4.55
N LYS A 51 -18.79 -6.89 5.50
CA LYS A 51 -19.75 -5.86 5.90
C LYS A 51 -19.05 -4.61 6.45
N LYS A 52 -18.11 -4.79 7.39
CA LYS A 52 -17.30 -3.68 7.94
C LYS A 52 -16.49 -2.98 6.85
N ALA A 53 -15.91 -3.74 5.92
CA ALA A 53 -15.17 -3.18 4.79
C ALA A 53 -16.08 -2.35 3.88
N ALA A 54 -17.29 -2.83 3.57
CA ALA A 54 -18.26 -2.10 2.75
C ALA A 54 -18.73 -0.79 3.44
N GLU A 55 -19.03 -0.82 4.73
CA GLU A 55 -19.38 0.36 5.52
C GLU A 55 -18.22 1.37 5.55
N SER A 56 -16.98 0.88 5.72
CA SER A 56 -15.78 1.72 5.70
C SER A 56 -15.52 2.31 4.31
N GLY A 57 -15.82 1.58 3.23
CA GLY A 57 -15.73 2.06 1.86
C GLY A 57 -16.69 3.23 1.62
N ALA A 58 -17.96 3.06 1.98
CA ALA A 58 -18.96 4.12 1.83
C ALA A 58 -18.61 5.38 2.67
N ALA A 59 -18.07 5.19 3.89
CA ALA A 59 -17.60 6.30 4.71
C ALA A 59 -16.36 6.98 4.11
N PHE A 60 -15.46 6.21 3.48
CA PHE A 60 -14.29 6.73 2.79
C PHE A 60 -14.67 7.57 1.57
N ASP A 61 -15.60 7.06 0.74
CA ASP A 61 -16.12 7.79 -0.43
C ASP A 61 -16.74 9.12 -0.02
N LYS A 62 -17.53 9.13 1.07
CA LYS A 62 -18.10 10.37 1.62
C LYS A 62 -17.03 11.35 2.09
N ALA A 63 -15.94 10.86 2.70
CA ALA A 63 -14.84 11.71 3.10
C ALA A 63 -14.09 12.30 1.87
N VAL A 64 -13.97 11.53 0.79
CA VAL A 64 -13.42 12.01 -0.49
C VAL A 64 -14.32 13.08 -1.11
N GLU A 65 -15.64 12.89 -1.12
CA GLU A 65 -16.60 13.91 -1.59
C GLU A 65 -16.45 15.23 -0.82
N LEU A 66 -16.24 15.20 0.49
CA LEU A 66 -15.97 16.39 1.29
C LEU A 66 -14.67 17.08 0.87
N SER A 67 -13.63 16.31 0.61
CA SER A 67 -12.34 16.81 0.11
C SER A 67 -12.49 17.50 -1.25
N GLU A 68 -13.19 16.85 -2.20
CA GLU A 68 -13.47 17.38 -3.53
C GLU A 68 -14.34 18.65 -3.51
N ALA A 69 -15.21 18.77 -2.49
CA ALA A 69 -15.99 19.97 -2.23
C ALA A 69 -15.18 21.09 -1.53
N ASN A 70 -13.86 20.95 -1.38
CA ASN A 70 -12.94 21.84 -0.65
C ASN A 70 -13.31 22.02 0.84
N LYS A 71 -14.04 21.07 1.43
CA LYS A 71 -14.38 21.03 2.86
C LYS A 71 -13.30 20.27 3.65
N HIS A 72 -12.05 20.75 3.55
CA HIS A 72 -10.87 20.05 4.06
C HIS A 72 -10.94 19.69 5.53
N THR A 73 -11.47 20.58 6.38
CA THR A 73 -11.62 20.31 7.83
C THR A 73 -12.66 19.21 8.12
N GLU A 74 -13.76 19.18 7.36
CA GLU A 74 -14.78 18.13 7.50
C GLU A 74 -14.25 16.79 6.97
N ALA A 75 -13.53 16.82 5.84
CA ALA A 75 -12.86 15.65 5.26
C ALA A 75 -11.82 15.07 6.23
N GLU A 76 -10.98 15.91 6.83
CA GLU A 76 -10.00 15.50 7.84
C GLU A 76 -10.66 14.79 9.02
N ALA A 77 -11.75 15.35 9.57
CA ALA A 77 -12.48 14.73 10.65
C ALA A 77 -13.10 13.38 10.27
N ALA A 78 -13.63 13.26 9.04
CA ALA A 78 -14.17 12.02 8.50
C ALA A 78 -13.07 10.95 8.30
N PHE A 79 -11.91 11.32 7.79
CA PHE A 79 -10.77 10.41 7.69
C PHE A 79 -10.22 10.01 9.07
N ALA A 80 -10.21 10.92 10.06
CA ALA A 80 -9.80 10.60 11.42
C ALA A 80 -10.73 9.55 12.08
N ASP A 81 -12.03 9.62 11.83
CA ASP A 81 -12.99 8.59 12.28
C ASP A 81 -12.71 7.22 11.66
N LEU A 82 -12.36 7.18 10.36
CA LEU A 82 -11.94 5.96 9.66
C LEU A 82 -10.62 5.40 10.23
N VAL A 83 -9.65 6.25 10.55
CA VAL A 83 -8.40 5.82 11.19
C VAL A 83 -8.67 5.13 12.53
N ALA A 84 -9.68 5.57 13.28
CA ALA A 84 -10.04 4.98 14.56
C ALA A 84 -10.83 3.66 14.46
N LYS A 85 -11.70 3.50 13.45
CA LYS A 85 -12.74 2.45 13.41
C LYS A 85 -12.61 1.44 12.27
N ALA A 86 -11.97 1.82 11.16
CA ALA A 86 -11.97 1.03 9.95
C ALA A 86 -11.04 -0.20 10.03
N PRO A 87 -11.25 -1.24 9.19
CA PRO A 87 -10.29 -2.30 8.96
C PRO A 87 -8.94 -1.76 8.51
N PHE A 88 -7.86 -2.54 8.72
CA PHE A 88 -6.47 -2.10 8.54
C PHE A 88 -6.21 -1.41 7.19
N GLY A 89 -6.66 -1.98 6.07
CA GLY A 89 -6.43 -1.38 4.75
C GLY A 89 -7.03 0.02 4.61
N TYR A 90 -8.29 0.21 5.00
CA TYR A 90 -8.94 1.53 4.99
C TYR A 90 -8.31 2.50 5.99
N ARG A 91 -7.80 2.01 7.11
CA ARG A 91 -7.10 2.83 8.10
C ARG A 91 -5.82 3.44 7.55
N VAL A 92 -5.03 2.67 6.80
CA VAL A 92 -3.82 3.17 6.13
C VAL A 92 -4.16 4.22 5.08
N LEU A 93 -5.16 3.94 4.23
CA LEU A 93 -5.63 4.89 3.21
C LEU A 93 -6.17 6.19 3.86
N ALA A 94 -6.93 6.06 4.93
CA ALA A 94 -7.47 7.21 5.67
C ALA A 94 -6.35 8.06 6.29
N ARG A 95 -5.29 7.45 6.85
CA ARG A 95 -4.11 8.17 7.36
C ARG A 95 -3.43 8.98 6.26
N LEU A 96 -3.22 8.39 5.08
CA LEU A 96 -2.62 9.08 3.93
C LEU A 96 -3.49 10.25 3.45
N ARG A 97 -4.81 10.05 3.36
CA ARG A 97 -5.76 11.10 2.96
C ARG A 97 -5.85 12.20 4.00
N MET A 98 -5.96 11.86 5.28
CA MET A 98 -5.98 12.84 6.38
C MET A 98 -4.74 13.75 6.35
N ALA A 99 -3.54 13.17 6.17
CA ALA A 99 -2.32 13.95 6.01
C ALA A 99 -2.38 14.88 4.79
N THR A 100 -3.00 14.45 3.69
CA THR A 100 -3.21 15.29 2.50
C THR A 100 -4.13 16.48 2.80
N GLU A 101 -5.22 16.27 3.58
CA GLU A 101 -6.10 17.37 3.97
C GLU A 101 -5.40 18.38 4.87
N VAL A 102 -4.61 17.90 5.84
CA VAL A 102 -3.80 18.76 6.72
C VAL A 102 -2.81 19.60 5.94
N ALA A 103 -2.25 19.08 4.83
CA ALA A 103 -1.26 19.78 4.01
C ALA A 103 -1.78 21.11 3.42
N ASN A 104 -3.09 21.26 3.24
CA ASN A 104 -3.70 22.48 2.73
C ASN A 104 -3.54 23.67 3.68
N ARG A 105 -3.41 23.43 4.99
CA ARG A 105 -3.23 24.49 6.00
C ARG A 105 -1.87 24.47 6.69
N ASP A 106 -1.29 23.30 6.88
CA ASP A 106 -0.01 23.12 7.58
C ASP A 106 0.83 22.00 6.92
N PRO A 107 1.62 22.37 5.89
CA PRO A 107 2.49 21.40 5.20
C PRO A 107 3.52 20.73 6.13
N GLN A 108 3.95 21.40 7.20
CA GLN A 108 4.92 20.85 8.14
C GLN A 108 4.30 19.77 9.03
N ALA A 109 3.08 20.02 9.55
CA ALA A 109 2.33 19.02 10.30
C ALA A 109 1.99 17.80 9.41
N ALA A 110 1.55 18.05 8.17
CA ALA A 110 1.28 16.97 7.21
C ALA A 110 2.51 16.13 6.90
N ALA A 111 3.68 16.76 6.72
CA ALA A 111 4.93 16.04 6.50
C ALA A 111 5.28 15.11 7.66
N LYS A 112 5.08 15.54 8.90
CA LYS A 112 5.26 14.67 10.08
C LYS A 112 4.30 13.48 10.08
N MET A 113 3.03 13.70 9.71
CA MET A 113 2.06 12.60 9.60
C MET A 113 2.47 11.59 8.53
N PHE A 114 2.97 12.05 7.39
CA PHE A 114 3.54 11.15 6.37
C PHE A 114 4.79 10.43 6.86
N ASP A 115 5.67 11.08 7.61
CA ASP A 115 6.85 10.45 8.20
C ASP A 115 6.49 9.35 9.21
N GLU A 116 5.44 9.54 10.00
CA GLU A 116 4.89 8.51 10.89
C GLU A 116 4.36 7.29 10.12
N ILE A 117 3.71 7.50 8.97
CA ILE A 117 3.27 6.41 8.10
C ILE A 117 4.47 5.70 7.48
N ALA A 118 5.48 6.45 7.02
CA ALA A 118 6.70 5.91 6.41
C ALA A 118 7.56 5.10 7.40
N ALA A 119 7.47 5.38 8.70
CA ALA A 119 8.17 4.67 9.77
C ALA A 119 7.40 3.46 10.32
N ASP A 120 6.11 3.34 10.03
CA ASP A 120 5.22 2.31 10.56
C ASP A 120 5.43 0.97 9.82
N ARG A 121 6.12 0.03 10.46
CA ARG A 121 6.45 -1.29 9.90
C ARG A 121 5.22 -2.19 9.65
N SER A 122 4.07 -1.84 10.18
CA SER A 122 2.82 -2.57 9.92
C SER A 122 2.22 -2.18 8.56
N VAL A 123 2.59 -1.03 8.02
CA VAL A 123 2.16 -0.51 6.71
C VAL A 123 2.98 -1.18 5.60
N GLY A 124 2.39 -1.43 4.44
CA GLY A 124 3.07 -1.99 3.29
C GLY A 124 4.22 -1.09 2.79
N VAL A 125 5.26 -1.71 2.22
CA VAL A 125 6.46 -0.98 1.76
C VAL A 125 6.11 0.08 0.71
N ALA A 126 5.16 -0.20 -0.17
CA ALA A 126 4.72 0.74 -1.20
C ALA A 126 4.07 2.00 -0.60
N GLU A 127 3.23 1.83 0.42
CA GLU A 127 2.58 2.93 1.13
C GLU A 127 3.57 3.72 1.99
N GLN A 128 4.56 3.04 2.60
CA GLN A 128 5.65 3.70 3.32
C GLN A 128 6.47 4.58 2.38
N ASP A 129 6.83 4.06 1.19
CA ASP A 129 7.57 4.82 0.18
C ASP A 129 6.77 5.97 -0.39
N LEU A 130 5.46 5.76 -0.65
CA LEU A 130 4.55 6.84 -1.04
C LEU A 130 4.52 7.94 0.01
N ALA A 131 4.38 7.60 1.29
CA ALA A 131 4.36 8.55 2.38
C ALA A 131 5.69 9.34 2.46
N ARG A 132 6.83 8.66 2.30
CA ARG A 132 8.16 9.30 2.25
C ARG A 132 8.27 10.33 1.13
N ILE A 133 7.78 9.98 -0.07
CA ILE A 133 7.74 10.90 -1.23
C ILE A 133 6.82 12.10 -0.94
N ARG A 134 5.63 11.86 -0.35
CA ARG A 134 4.70 12.94 -0.02
C ARG A 134 5.27 13.92 1.02
N ALA A 135 5.90 13.40 2.08
CA ALA A 135 6.60 14.24 3.05
C ALA A 135 7.69 15.09 2.38
N ALA A 136 8.51 14.47 1.51
CA ALA A 136 9.56 15.17 0.79
C ALA A 136 9.04 16.28 -0.14
N GLN A 137 7.91 16.03 -0.83
CA GLN A 137 7.26 17.05 -1.66
C GLN A 137 6.85 18.29 -0.84
N LEU A 138 6.24 18.08 0.33
CA LEU A 138 5.81 19.16 1.20
C LEU A 138 6.99 19.95 1.79
N LEU A 139 8.11 19.27 2.02
CA LEU A 139 9.30 19.86 2.63
C LEU A 139 10.31 20.39 1.60
N LEU A 140 10.04 20.30 0.30
CA LEU A 140 10.98 20.64 -0.76
C LEU A 140 11.51 22.07 -0.63
N GLU A 141 10.63 23.01 -0.26
CA GLU A 141 11.00 24.44 -0.14
C GLU A 141 11.72 24.77 1.17
N SER A 142 11.55 23.98 2.22
CA SER A 142 12.05 24.27 3.57
C SER A 142 13.25 23.43 4.01
N THR A 143 13.53 22.31 3.31
CA THR A 143 14.59 21.37 3.67
C THR A 143 15.85 21.61 2.83
N SER A 144 17.02 21.55 3.46
CA SER A 144 18.31 21.62 2.76
C SER A 144 18.55 20.39 1.88
N TYR A 145 19.34 20.56 0.80
CA TYR A 145 19.67 19.45 -0.10
C TYR A 145 20.30 18.23 0.60
N PRO A 146 21.28 18.37 1.52
CA PRO A 146 21.80 17.21 2.24
C PRO A 146 20.73 16.41 3.00
N ASN A 147 19.83 17.10 3.70
CA ASN A 147 18.75 16.45 4.43
C ASN A 147 17.71 15.83 3.49
N MET A 148 17.42 16.47 2.35
CA MET A 148 16.55 15.90 1.32
C MET A 148 17.18 14.65 0.70
N LYS A 149 18.50 14.66 0.48
CA LYS A 149 19.23 13.50 -0.02
C LYS A 149 19.16 12.34 0.95
N GLU A 150 19.44 12.54 2.23
CA GLU A 150 19.33 11.51 3.26
C GLU A 150 17.91 10.87 3.28
N ARG A 151 16.88 11.70 3.14
CA ARG A 151 15.48 11.26 3.12
C ARG A 151 15.12 10.40 1.92
N LEU A 152 15.65 10.70 0.73
CA LEU A 152 15.17 10.14 -0.54
C LEU A 152 16.17 9.23 -1.25
N GLU A 153 17.44 9.14 -0.83
CA GLU A 153 18.48 8.39 -1.55
C GLU A 153 18.10 6.91 -1.75
N ALA A 154 17.52 6.28 -0.72
CA ALA A 154 17.04 4.91 -0.83
C ALA A 154 15.87 4.77 -1.82
N ALA A 155 14.94 5.72 -1.83
CA ALA A 155 13.82 5.75 -2.77
C ALA A 155 14.24 6.09 -4.21
N ALA A 156 15.42 6.71 -4.41
CA ALA A 156 15.99 7.05 -5.72
C ALA A 156 16.83 5.90 -6.33
N ALA A 157 17.09 4.83 -5.56
CA ALA A 157 17.89 3.69 -6.01
C ALA A 157 17.25 2.97 -7.20
N ALA A 158 18.09 2.29 -8.00
CA ALA A 158 17.60 1.48 -9.11
C ALA A 158 16.65 0.38 -8.61
N GLY A 159 15.49 0.23 -9.27
CA GLY A 159 14.46 -0.73 -8.89
C GLY A 159 13.48 -0.27 -7.80
N ALA A 160 13.70 0.88 -7.16
CA ALA A 160 12.73 1.43 -6.21
C ALA A 160 11.45 1.89 -6.94
N THR A 161 10.28 1.65 -6.33
CA THR A 161 8.96 1.91 -6.93
C THR A 161 8.79 3.38 -7.35
N PHE A 162 9.25 4.31 -6.53
CA PHE A 162 9.11 5.76 -6.76
C PHE A 162 10.41 6.43 -7.19
N ARG A 163 11.39 5.69 -7.74
CA ARG A 163 12.73 6.20 -8.07
C ARG A 163 12.72 7.42 -8.98
N HIS A 164 11.82 7.46 -9.94
CA HIS A 164 11.75 8.59 -10.86
C HIS A 164 11.33 9.89 -10.15
N THR A 165 10.29 9.81 -9.30
CA THR A 165 9.84 10.97 -8.51
C THR A 165 10.87 11.36 -7.46
N ALA A 166 11.52 10.40 -6.79
CA ALA A 166 12.58 10.67 -5.84
C ALA A 166 13.77 11.39 -6.48
N ARG A 167 14.22 10.94 -7.65
CA ARG A 167 15.31 11.58 -8.43
C ARG A 167 14.93 13.00 -8.86
N GLU A 168 13.69 13.22 -9.30
CA GLU A 168 13.19 14.56 -9.65
C GLU A 168 13.23 15.51 -8.45
N LEU A 169 12.73 15.08 -7.28
CA LEU A 169 12.77 15.88 -6.05
C LEU A 169 14.20 16.18 -5.60
N LEU A 170 15.11 15.23 -5.76
CA LEU A 170 16.53 15.44 -5.46
C LEU A 170 17.20 16.41 -6.45
N ALA A 171 16.88 16.32 -7.75
CA ALA A 171 17.34 17.27 -8.74
C ALA A 171 16.84 18.69 -8.43
N LEU A 172 15.56 18.85 -8.10
CA LEU A 172 14.98 20.15 -7.73
C LEU A 172 15.60 20.72 -6.44
N SER A 173 15.82 19.86 -5.44
CA SER A 173 16.44 20.28 -4.18
C SER A 173 17.90 20.70 -4.36
N ALA A 174 18.68 19.98 -5.19
CA ALA A 174 20.05 20.36 -5.54
C ALA A 174 20.10 21.65 -6.35
N TRP A 175 19.17 21.82 -7.30
CA TRP A 175 19.05 23.05 -8.10
C TRP A 175 18.76 24.28 -7.20
N ARG A 176 17.85 24.18 -6.25
CA ARG A 176 17.58 25.22 -5.27
C ARG A 176 18.79 25.55 -4.39
N ALA A 177 19.63 24.56 -4.11
CA ALA A 177 20.89 24.76 -3.39
C ALA A 177 22.01 25.34 -4.26
N ASN A 178 21.73 25.67 -5.54
CA ASN A 178 22.71 26.10 -6.55
C ASN A 178 23.84 25.07 -6.80
N ASP A 179 23.59 23.79 -6.50
CA ASP A 179 24.51 22.69 -6.80
C ASP A 179 24.22 22.13 -8.20
N ALA A 180 24.79 22.78 -9.22
CA ALA A 180 24.61 22.40 -10.61
C ALA A 180 25.17 20.99 -10.90
N ALA A 181 26.21 20.54 -10.19
CA ALA A 181 26.81 19.24 -10.38
C ALA A 181 25.89 18.12 -9.87
N ALA A 182 25.40 18.25 -8.65
CA ALA A 182 24.44 17.30 -8.09
C ALA A 182 23.12 17.30 -8.90
N THR A 183 22.65 18.47 -9.34
CA THR A 183 21.45 18.55 -10.18
C THR A 183 21.61 17.73 -11.46
N ARG A 184 22.73 17.88 -12.19
CA ARG A 184 23.01 17.10 -13.40
C ARG A 184 23.04 15.62 -13.12
N GLN A 185 23.71 15.22 -12.03
CA GLN A 185 23.81 13.80 -11.67
C GLN A 185 22.41 13.14 -11.53
N TRP A 186 21.48 13.81 -10.88
CA TRP A 186 20.12 13.29 -10.73
C TRP A 186 19.33 13.32 -12.04
N LEU A 187 19.50 14.36 -12.86
CA LEU A 187 18.85 14.46 -14.16
C LEU A 187 19.37 13.40 -15.14
N ASP A 188 20.66 13.09 -15.11
CA ASP A 188 21.26 12.04 -15.92
C ASP A 188 20.69 10.65 -15.55
N LEU A 189 20.46 10.39 -14.25
CA LEU A 189 19.81 9.17 -13.80
C LEU A 189 18.35 9.06 -14.29
N ILE A 190 17.65 10.17 -14.48
CA ILE A 190 16.31 10.20 -15.06
C ILE A 190 16.38 9.98 -16.58
N ALA A 191 17.29 10.64 -17.26
CA ALA A 191 17.43 10.58 -18.72
C ALA A 191 17.84 9.16 -19.19
N ASN A 192 18.75 8.52 -18.45
CA ASN A 192 19.29 7.19 -18.78
C ASN A 192 18.41 6.02 -18.33
N ASP A 193 17.35 6.26 -17.59
CA ASP A 193 16.41 5.21 -17.17
C ASP A 193 15.31 5.06 -18.24
N GLY A 194 15.31 3.92 -18.95
CA GLY A 194 14.35 3.65 -20.03
C GLY A 194 12.89 3.59 -19.58
N GLU A 195 12.65 3.36 -18.28
CA GLU A 195 11.30 3.28 -17.70
C GLU A 195 10.80 4.65 -17.17
N THR A 196 11.59 5.72 -17.32
CA THR A 196 11.16 7.07 -16.93
C THR A 196 9.92 7.50 -17.72
N PRO A 197 8.81 7.87 -17.03
CA PRO A 197 7.61 8.39 -17.69
C PRO A 197 7.91 9.59 -18.58
N PRO A 198 7.30 9.70 -19.78
CA PRO A 198 7.59 10.78 -20.73
C PRO A 198 7.41 12.19 -20.13
N SER A 199 6.34 12.39 -19.35
CA SER A 199 6.09 13.69 -18.69
C SER A 199 7.19 14.09 -17.71
N LEU A 200 7.77 13.14 -16.99
CA LEU A 200 8.86 13.40 -16.05
C LEU A 200 10.16 13.64 -16.81
N ARG A 201 10.41 12.91 -17.89
CA ARG A 201 11.55 13.13 -18.77
C ARG A 201 11.56 14.54 -19.35
N SER A 202 10.41 15.01 -19.86
CA SER A 202 10.30 16.37 -20.41
C SER A 202 10.57 17.45 -19.34
N ARG A 203 10.13 17.25 -18.09
CA ARG A 203 10.45 18.19 -17.01
C ARG A 203 11.94 18.18 -16.65
N ALA A 204 12.55 17.00 -16.65
CA ALA A 204 13.99 16.85 -16.41
C ALA A 204 14.81 17.54 -17.51
N GLU A 205 14.44 17.40 -18.77
CA GLU A 205 15.06 18.09 -19.91
C GLU A 205 14.92 19.61 -19.80
N ALA A 206 13.73 20.10 -19.41
CA ALA A 206 13.51 21.52 -19.18
C ALA A 206 14.41 22.08 -18.05
N LEU A 207 14.55 21.35 -16.95
CA LEU A 207 15.44 21.74 -15.86
C LEU A 207 16.92 21.67 -16.28
N GLN A 208 17.30 20.67 -17.08
CA GLN A 208 18.65 20.53 -17.65
C GLN A 208 19.04 21.77 -18.51
N ALA A 209 18.09 22.28 -19.29
CA ALA A 209 18.33 23.47 -20.15
C ALA A 209 18.56 24.76 -19.35
N LEU A 210 18.11 24.82 -18.09
CA LEU A 210 18.34 25.98 -17.21
C LEU A 210 19.71 25.97 -16.52
N LEU A 211 20.43 24.86 -16.58
CA LEU A 211 21.72 24.73 -15.93
C LEU A 211 22.84 25.44 -16.74
N PRO A 212 23.82 26.08 -16.06
CA PRO A 212 24.96 26.65 -16.73
C PRO A 212 25.74 25.60 -17.55
N PRO A 213 26.37 25.95 -18.67
CA PRO A 213 27.14 24.97 -19.43
C PRO A 213 28.27 24.35 -18.58
N VAL A 214 28.59 23.08 -18.84
CA VAL A 214 29.73 22.43 -18.19
C VAL A 214 31.00 23.16 -18.63
N ALA A 215 31.78 23.69 -17.67
CA ALA A 215 33.08 24.21 -17.98
C ALA A 215 33.93 23.10 -18.66
N LYS A 216 34.38 23.34 -19.91
CA LYS A 216 35.32 22.45 -20.58
C LYS A 216 36.64 22.56 -19.84
N SER A 217 37.03 21.51 -19.10
CA SER A 217 38.37 21.32 -18.54
C SER A 217 39.35 20.96 -19.64
#